data_6de0c6d941e8dbd0b82f0086b05d092c
#
_entry.id   6de0c6d941e8dbd0b82f0086b05d092c
#
_cell.length_a   1.000
_cell.length_b   1.000
_cell.length_c   1.000
_cell.angle_alpha   90.00
_cell.angle_beta   90.00
_cell.angle_gamma   90.00
#
_symmetry.space_group_name_H-M   'P 1'
#
loop_
_entity.id
_entity.type
_entity.pdbx_description
1 polymer ?
#
loop_
_entity_poly.entity_id
_entity_poly.type
_entity_poly.pdbx_seq_one_letter_code
_entity_poly.pdbx_strand_id
1 'polypeptide(L)'
;MLALKDLLIAAGVLFVAAAFALSLYDLWKAYEYRRELARPAEGETPMRKMEEPGPVRWRTSMALAVAACLPLLVADSIVVIPAGMGGVRVSQMRGTLPGTLYSGAHFVTPLVESVQMFDLRDKLFTAGVVEGGLAVRAGAPSAQALDVQSKEGLDIGLAITVRYRLDPHRLDYIESHLPQPVDSQMVPAVVASAWRELTPGYTVRDIFSVKREEIRSEAAGTITKKLGADGILVEEVMLRNIQLPPEYAKGLQDLLLKEQQDDQLTVQTDMQQKQVRIAELQAEADAAQKVKEAEGDAHAKVVEAKGEADAMQYTLPLKQKQIEQSKLEA
;
A
#
# COMPACT_ATOMS: atom_id res chain seq x y z
N MET A 1 25.64 23.06 1.34
CA MET A 1 26.61 21.98 1.04
C MET A 1 26.73 21.71 -0.47
N LEU A 2 25.65 21.61 -1.24
CA LEU A 2 25.74 21.50 -2.71
C LEU A 2 26.50 22.66 -3.33
N ALA A 3 26.17 23.89 -2.98
CA ALA A 3 26.89 25.07 -3.48
C ALA A 3 28.40 25.07 -3.12
N LEU A 4 28.79 24.51 -1.98
CA LEU A 4 30.20 24.35 -1.62
C LEU A 4 30.90 23.32 -2.50
N LYS A 5 30.23 22.20 -2.79
CA LYS A 5 30.72 21.17 -3.71
C LYS A 5 30.92 21.74 -5.11
N ASP A 6 29.92 22.45 -5.62
CA ASP A 6 29.97 23.09 -6.95
C ASP A 6 31.08 24.14 -7.04
N LEU A 7 31.30 24.91 -5.97
CA LEU A 7 32.38 25.89 -5.88
C LEU A 7 33.76 25.23 -5.89
N LEU A 8 33.93 24.12 -5.17
CA LEU A 8 35.19 23.36 -5.18
C LEU A 8 35.47 22.73 -6.53
N ILE A 9 34.46 22.20 -7.21
CA ILE A 9 34.58 21.67 -8.57
C ILE A 9 34.97 22.79 -9.53
N ALA A 10 34.30 23.95 -9.45
CA ALA A 10 34.61 25.10 -10.29
C ALA A 10 36.06 25.61 -10.07
N ALA A 11 36.52 25.66 -8.81
CA ALA A 11 37.89 26.01 -8.49
C ALA A 11 38.91 25.00 -9.09
N GLY A 12 38.65 23.71 -8.95
CA GLY A 12 39.48 22.66 -9.50
C GLY A 12 39.59 22.74 -11.04
N VAL A 13 38.45 22.91 -11.72
CA VAL A 13 38.38 23.08 -13.16
C VAL A 13 39.13 24.34 -13.63
N LEU A 14 39.00 25.44 -12.87
CA LEU A 14 39.69 26.69 -13.17
C LEU A 14 41.22 26.53 -13.07
N PHE A 15 41.74 25.81 -12.06
CA PHE A 15 43.18 25.50 -11.97
C PHE A 15 43.67 24.64 -13.14
N VAL A 16 42.90 23.62 -13.55
CA VAL A 16 43.22 22.77 -14.70
C VAL A 16 43.25 23.64 -16.00
N ALA A 17 42.23 24.49 -16.18
CA ALA A 17 42.14 25.36 -17.33
C ALA A 17 43.31 26.36 -17.39
N ALA A 18 43.69 26.93 -16.21
CA ALA A 18 44.86 27.84 -16.13
C ALA A 18 46.18 27.11 -16.45
N ALA A 19 46.36 25.90 -15.95
CA ALA A 19 47.54 25.06 -16.26
C ALA A 19 47.64 24.78 -17.76
N PHE A 20 46.51 24.43 -18.39
CA PHE A 20 46.43 24.17 -19.84
C PHE A 20 46.68 25.43 -20.65
N ALA A 21 46.07 26.55 -20.28
CA ALA A 21 46.27 27.85 -20.95
C ALA A 21 47.74 28.31 -20.91
N LEU A 22 48.40 28.16 -19.75
CA LEU A 22 49.83 28.45 -19.61
C LEU A 22 50.68 27.58 -20.50
N SER A 23 50.41 26.29 -20.57
CA SER A 23 51.12 25.33 -21.42
C SER A 23 50.94 25.68 -22.92
N LEU A 24 49.72 26.02 -23.31
CA LEU A 24 49.37 26.35 -24.67
C LEU A 24 50.01 27.68 -25.12
N TYR A 25 50.00 28.65 -24.19
CA TYR A 25 50.67 29.95 -24.45
C TYR A 25 52.19 29.80 -24.62
N ASP A 26 52.86 29.03 -23.79
CA ASP A 26 54.29 28.77 -23.90
C ASP A 26 54.63 28.01 -25.20
N LEU A 27 53.83 27.03 -25.57
CA LEU A 27 53.96 26.30 -26.85
C LEU A 27 53.71 27.22 -28.08
N TRP A 28 52.70 28.09 -28.01
CA TRP A 28 52.39 29.03 -29.07
C TRP A 28 53.55 30.01 -29.27
N LYS A 29 54.10 30.57 -28.18
CA LYS A 29 55.24 31.46 -28.20
C LYS A 29 56.50 30.78 -28.77
N ALA A 30 56.76 29.52 -28.40
CA ALA A 30 57.84 28.73 -28.93
C ALA A 30 57.65 28.40 -30.44
N TYR A 31 56.42 28.15 -30.88
CA TYR A 31 56.08 27.93 -32.30
C TYR A 31 56.27 29.21 -33.14
N GLU A 32 55.81 30.35 -32.63
CA GLU A 32 55.97 31.65 -33.33
C GLU A 32 57.43 32.02 -33.49
N TYR A 33 58.23 31.79 -32.43
CA TYR A 33 59.71 31.99 -32.52
C TYR A 33 60.34 31.08 -33.59
N ARG A 34 59.99 29.79 -33.61
CA ARG A 34 60.52 28.89 -34.68
C ARG A 34 60.07 29.25 -36.09
N ARG A 35 58.85 29.73 -36.25
CA ARG A 35 58.29 30.14 -37.53
C ARG A 35 59.00 31.38 -38.11
N GLU A 36 59.35 32.33 -37.23
CA GLU A 36 60.07 33.51 -37.65
C GLU A 36 61.55 33.22 -37.95
N LEU A 37 62.20 32.32 -37.23
CA LEU A 37 63.54 31.84 -37.55
C LEU A 37 63.61 31.08 -38.88
N ALA A 38 62.53 30.48 -39.31
CA ALA A 38 62.44 29.73 -40.56
C ALA A 38 62.12 30.65 -41.79
N ARG A 39 61.84 31.93 -41.59
CA ARG A 39 61.64 32.89 -42.74
C ARG A 39 62.97 33.26 -43.35
N PRO A 40 63.15 33.07 -44.66
CA PRO A 40 64.36 33.51 -45.32
C PRO A 40 64.45 35.04 -45.24
N ALA A 41 65.66 35.55 -44.94
CA ALA A 41 65.95 36.97 -44.87
C ALA A 41 65.88 37.62 -46.25
N GLU A 42 64.72 38.07 -46.70
CA GLU A 42 64.53 38.91 -47.88
C GLU A 42 64.25 40.35 -47.36
N GLY A 43 65.29 41.21 -47.53
CA GLY A 43 65.21 42.68 -47.43
C GLY A 43 65.45 43.24 -46.02
N GLU A 44 66.27 44.36 -46.03
CA GLU A 44 66.65 45.12 -44.84
C GLU A 44 65.50 45.68 -43.99
N THR A 45 64.96 44.87 -43.12
CA THR A 45 64.18 45.38 -42.01
C THR A 45 64.97 45.16 -40.73
N PRO A 46 65.05 46.15 -39.82
CA PRO A 46 65.83 46.01 -38.59
C PRO A 46 65.23 44.84 -37.77
N MET A 47 66.12 43.87 -37.49
CA MET A 47 65.74 42.73 -36.61
C MET A 47 65.11 43.29 -35.38
N ARG A 48 63.81 43.16 -35.26
CA ARG A 48 63.11 43.38 -34.00
C ARG A 48 63.74 42.41 -32.99
N LYS A 49 64.41 42.99 -31.96
CA LYS A 49 64.96 42.17 -30.87
C LYS A 49 63.83 41.27 -30.29
N MET A 50 63.74 40.06 -30.84
CA MET A 50 62.90 39.05 -30.24
C MET A 50 63.57 38.60 -28.99
N GLU A 51 62.85 38.76 -27.84
CA GLU A 51 63.22 38.09 -26.62
C GLU A 51 63.13 36.58 -26.84
N GLU A 52 64.25 35.91 -26.60
CA GLU A 52 64.28 34.42 -26.65
C GLU A 52 63.12 33.89 -25.74
N PRO A 53 62.28 32.97 -26.27
CA PRO A 53 61.23 32.38 -25.46
C PRO A 53 61.89 31.73 -24.24
N GLY A 54 61.48 32.18 -23.05
CA GLY A 54 61.95 31.57 -21.82
C GLY A 54 61.61 30.08 -21.79
N PRO A 55 62.33 29.29 -21.01
CA PRO A 55 62.06 27.86 -20.95
C PRO A 55 60.59 27.59 -20.62
N VAL A 56 59.97 26.67 -21.37
CA VAL A 56 58.56 26.25 -21.13
C VAL A 56 58.35 25.98 -19.63
N ARG A 57 57.41 26.68 -19.02
CA ARG A 57 57.14 26.62 -17.57
C ARG A 57 56.39 25.34 -17.20
N TRP A 58 56.86 24.21 -17.70
CA TRP A 58 56.20 22.92 -17.44
C TRP A 58 56.06 22.60 -15.93
N ARG A 59 57.01 23.05 -15.08
CA ARG A 59 56.97 22.88 -13.63
C ARG A 59 55.83 23.67 -12.98
N THR A 60 55.52 24.87 -13.45
CA THR A 60 54.43 25.69 -12.95
C THR A 60 53.06 25.14 -13.41
N SER A 61 52.95 24.70 -14.68
CA SER A 61 51.73 24.05 -15.18
C SER A 61 51.46 22.73 -14.44
N MET A 62 52.52 21.94 -14.20
CA MET A 62 52.39 20.70 -13.43
C MET A 62 52.02 20.97 -11.96
N ALA A 63 52.61 22.00 -11.34
CA ALA A 63 52.27 22.38 -9.98
C ALA A 63 50.80 22.84 -9.87
N LEU A 64 50.28 23.60 -10.86
CA LEU A 64 48.88 24.00 -10.92
C LEU A 64 47.95 22.81 -11.17
N ALA A 65 48.33 21.87 -12.02
CA ALA A 65 47.57 20.64 -12.25
C ALA A 65 47.51 19.77 -10.99
N VAL A 66 48.62 19.64 -10.25
CA VAL A 66 48.63 18.91 -8.96
C VAL A 66 47.80 19.67 -7.90
N ALA A 67 47.90 21.01 -7.84
CA ALA A 67 47.09 21.82 -6.95
C ALA A 67 45.58 21.70 -7.21
N ALA A 68 45.18 21.49 -8.47
CA ALA A 68 43.78 21.22 -8.85
C ALA A 68 43.21 19.91 -8.28
N CYS A 69 44.08 18.90 -8.07
CA CYS A 69 43.63 17.62 -7.52
C CYS A 69 43.06 17.75 -6.12
N LEU A 70 43.55 18.68 -5.31
CA LEU A 70 43.14 18.86 -3.92
C LEU A 70 41.67 19.32 -3.80
N PRO A 71 41.20 20.38 -4.43
CA PRO A 71 39.79 20.80 -4.39
C PRO A 71 38.88 19.78 -5.07
N LEU A 72 39.32 19.06 -6.12
CA LEU A 72 38.53 18.01 -6.76
C LEU A 72 38.34 16.79 -5.84
N LEU A 73 39.39 16.34 -5.16
CA LEU A 73 39.31 15.25 -4.19
C LEU A 73 38.40 15.61 -3.00
N VAL A 74 38.50 16.83 -2.50
CA VAL A 74 37.62 17.31 -1.42
C VAL A 74 36.16 17.40 -1.90
N ALA A 75 35.94 17.86 -3.12
CA ALA A 75 34.58 17.90 -3.71
C ALA A 75 33.98 16.50 -3.85
N ASP A 76 34.76 15.51 -4.29
CA ASP A 76 34.32 14.12 -4.44
C ASP A 76 34.13 13.43 -3.09
N SER A 77 34.82 13.88 -2.05
CA SER A 77 34.63 13.43 -0.67
C SER A 77 33.25 13.80 -0.09
N ILE A 78 32.59 14.84 -0.62
CA ILE A 78 31.32 15.33 -0.11
C ILE A 78 30.17 14.65 -0.88
N VAL A 79 29.41 13.78 -0.18
CA VAL A 79 28.19 13.17 -0.67
C VAL A 79 26.99 13.76 0.05
N VAL A 80 26.02 14.28 -0.71
CA VAL A 80 24.78 14.84 -0.17
C VAL A 80 23.65 13.87 -0.48
N ILE A 81 23.03 13.35 0.59
CA ILE A 81 21.89 12.43 0.51
C ILE A 81 20.59 13.25 0.64
N PRO A 82 19.70 13.23 -0.36
CA PRO A 82 18.42 13.94 -0.33
C PRO A 82 17.50 13.44 0.78
N ALA A 83 16.51 14.26 1.15
CA ALA A 83 15.48 13.87 2.09
C ALA A 83 14.64 12.69 1.54
N GLY A 84 14.40 11.68 2.40
CA GLY A 84 13.67 10.47 2.02
C GLY A 84 14.54 9.39 1.37
N MET A 85 15.86 9.61 1.26
CA MET A 85 16.82 8.61 0.81
C MET A 85 17.77 8.20 1.94
N GLY A 86 18.27 6.98 1.85
CA GLY A 86 19.36 6.45 2.65
C GLY A 86 20.53 6.08 1.76
N GLY A 87 21.75 6.10 2.30
CA GLY A 87 22.95 5.71 1.59
C GLY A 87 23.70 4.60 2.29
N VAL A 88 24.28 3.70 1.52
CA VAL A 88 25.19 2.68 2.01
C VAL A 88 26.57 2.92 1.39
N ARG A 89 27.62 2.87 2.21
CA ARG A 89 29.00 3.00 1.74
C ARG A 89 29.49 1.66 1.22
N VAL A 90 29.93 1.65 -0.01
CA VAL A 90 30.55 0.49 -0.65
C VAL A 90 32.01 0.81 -0.92
N SER A 91 32.91 0.11 -0.28
CA SER A 91 34.36 0.25 -0.47
C SER A 91 34.86 -0.77 -1.48
N GLN A 92 35.66 -0.34 -2.43
CA GLN A 92 36.29 -1.24 -3.41
C GLN A 92 37.24 -2.27 -2.77
N MET A 93 37.75 -1.99 -1.56
CA MET A 93 38.69 -2.85 -0.85
C MET A 93 38.03 -3.76 0.20
N ARG A 94 36.92 -3.30 0.81
CA ARG A 94 36.30 -3.97 1.95
C ARG A 94 34.85 -4.42 1.68
N GLY A 95 34.31 -4.10 0.49
CA GLY A 95 32.89 -4.36 0.16
C GLY A 95 31.96 -3.38 0.87
N THR A 96 30.75 -3.83 1.16
CA THR A 96 29.74 -3.03 1.85
C THR A 96 30.14 -2.76 3.28
N LEU A 97 30.20 -1.48 3.65
CA LEU A 97 30.54 -1.05 5.00
C LEU A 97 29.27 -0.99 5.87
N PRO A 98 29.34 -1.43 7.12
CA PRO A 98 28.20 -1.40 8.02
C PRO A 98 27.78 0.04 8.35
N GLY A 99 26.48 0.21 8.51
CA GLY A 99 25.84 1.48 8.89
C GLY A 99 25.28 2.24 7.70
N THR A 100 24.12 2.83 7.93
CA THR A 100 23.36 3.61 6.96
C THR A 100 23.66 5.09 7.12
N LEU A 101 23.90 5.76 6.01
CA LEU A 101 23.95 7.21 5.94
C LEU A 101 22.55 7.76 5.75
N TYR A 102 22.09 8.57 6.69
CA TYR A 102 20.78 9.26 6.60
C TYR A 102 20.87 10.53 5.74
N SER A 103 19.72 11.14 5.46
CA SER A 103 19.65 12.40 4.72
C SER A 103 20.54 13.48 5.35
N GLY A 104 21.38 14.11 4.52
CA GLY A 104 22.35 15.10 4.94
C GLY A 104 23.64 15.08 4.13
N ALA A 105 24.64 15.83 4.57
CA ALA A 105 25.96 15.85 3.95
C ALA A 105 26.90 14.93 4.73
N HIS A 106 27.55 14.02 4.04
CA HIS A 106 28.48 13.05 4.60
C HIS A 106 29.83 13.12 3.88
N PHE A 107 30.88 12.82 4.63
CA PHE A 107 32.23 12.70 4.08
C PHE A 107 32.55 11.22 3.84
N VAL A 108 33.01 10.95 2.63
CA VAL A 108 33.36 9.62 2.14
C VAL A 108 34.76 9.66 1.57
N THR A 109 35.53 8.59 1.68
CA THR A 109 36.89 8.53 1.12
C THR A 109 36.83 8.50 -0.39
N PRO A 110 37.29 9.60 -1.08
CA PRO A 110 37.21 9.65 -2.54
C PRO A 110 38.06 8.56 -3.17
N LEU A 111 37.66 8.08 -4.36
CA LEU A 111 38.31 7.02 -5.15
C LEU A 111 38.23 5.59 -4.56
N VAL A 112 38.02 5.45 -3.25
CA VAL A 112 37.99 4.15 -2.59
C VAL A 112 36.58 3.72 -2.22
N GLU A 113 35.75 4.68 -1.81
CA GLU A 113 34.37 4.46 -1.38
C GLU A 113 33.38 5.12 -2.32
N SER A 114 32.28 4.44 -2.58
CA SER A 114 31.10 4.98 -3.25
C SER A 114 29.89 4.85 -2.35
N VAL A 115 28.89 5.67 -2.60
CA VAL A 115 27.62 5.62 -1.86
C VAL A 115 26.51 5.18 -2.80
N GLN A 116 25.92 4.02 -2.47
CA GLN A 116 24.72 3.54 -3.12
C GLN A 116 23.51 4.14 -2.43
N MET A 117 22.62 4.80 -3.19
CA MET A 117 21.45 5.48 -2.66
C MET A 117 20.21 4.62 -2.79
N PHE A 118 19.41 4.54 -1.73
CA PHE A 118 18.15 3.84 -1.65
C PHE A 118 17.01 4.80 -1.30
N ASP A 119 15.87 4.66 -1.97
CA ASP A 119 14.66 5.39 -1.61
C ASP A 119 13.97 4.67 -0.43
N LEU A 120 13.82 5.41 0.68
CA LEU A 120 13.22 4.93 1.94
C LEU A 120 11.72 5.23 2.03
N ARG A 121 11.17 5.89 1.03
CA ARG A 121 9.74 6.20 0.98
C ARG A 121 8.93 4.92 0.72
N ASP A 122 7.66 5.00 1.06
CA ASP A 122 6.72 3.94 0.72
C ASP A 122 6.66 3.73 -0.78
N LYS A 123 6.82 2.47 -1.20
CA LYS A 123 6.72 2.02 -2.57
C LYS A 123 5.53 1.10 -2.74
N LEU A 124 4.99 1.09 -3.94
CA LEU A 124 3.87 0.24 -4.32
C LEU A 124 4.34 -0.77 -5.37
N PHE A 125 4.22 -2.03 -5.04
CA PHE A 125 4.27 -3.11 -6.02
C PHE A 125 2.83 -3.49 -6.39
N THR A 126 2.50 -3.49 -7.68
CA THR A 126 1.18 -3.88 -8.17
C THR A 126 1.34 -4.95 -9.24
N ALA A 127 0.70 -6.09 -9.04
CA ALA A 127 0.50 -7.13 -10.05
C ALA A 127 -0.95 -7.08 -10.52
N GLY A 128 -1.16 -7.12 -11.84
CA GLY A 128 -2.50 -7.11 -12.47
C GLY A 128 -3.04 -5.72 -12.83
N VAL A 129 -3.92 -5.72 -13.82
CA VAL A 129 -4.62 -4.51 -14.27
C VAL A 129 -5.75 -4.20 -13.31
N VAL A 130 -5.78 -2.99 -12.76
CA VAL A 130 -6.88 -2.48 -11.95
C VAL A 130 -7.81 -1.70 -12.87
N GLU A 131 -8.99 -2.22 -13.14
CA GLU A 131 -10.04 -1.46 -13.81
C GLU A 131 -10.40 -0.23 -12.98
N GLY A 132 -10.26 0.98 -13.57
CA GLY A 132 -10.58 2.26 -12.92
C GLY A 132 -9.45 2.92 -12.11
N GLY A 133 -8.25 2.35 -12.04
CA GLY A 133 -7.07 2.99 -11.48
C GLY A 133 -6.28 3.75 -12.54
N LEU A 134 -5.68 4.88 -12.16
CA LEU A 134 -4.69 5.61 -12.97
C LEU A 134 -3.76 4.60 -13.65
N ALA A 135 -3.77 4.61 -14.97
CA ALA A 135 -2.98 3.71 -15.80
C ALA A 135 -1.57 3.57 -15.22
N VAL A 136 -1.24 2.38 -14.72
CA VAL A 136 0.14 2.03 -14.41
C VAL A 136 0.91 2.27 -15.70
N ARG A 137 1.92 3.13 -15.66
CA ARG A 137 2.74 3.51 -16.81
C ARG A 137 3.00 2.28 -17.66
N ALA A 138 2.55 2.33 -18.91
CA ALA A 138 2.84 1.30 -19.91
C ALA A 138 4.35 1.04 -19.91
N GLY A 139 4.75 -0.18 -19.53
CA GLY A 139 6.17 -0.55 -19.42
C GLY A 139 6.63 -1.08 -18.06
N ALA A 140 5.79 -1.03 -17.00
CA ALA A 140 6.15 -1.70 -15.75
C ALA A 140 5.96 -3.23 -15.91
N PRO A 141 6.95 -4.06 -15.48
CA PRO A 141 6.88 -5.53 -15.61
C PRO A 141 5.74 -6.19 -14.82
N SER A 142 4.94 -5.43 -14.10
CA SER A 142 3.85 -5.86 -13.23
C SER A 142 2.44 -5.66 -13.82
N ALA A 143 2.31 -5.42 -15.14
CA ALA A 143 1.01 -5.22 -15.78
C ALA A 143 0.18 -6.52 -15.93
N GLN A 144 0.79 -7.69 -15.74
CA GLN A 144 0.09 -8.98 -15.81
C GLN A 144 -0.46 -9.37 -14.44
N ALA A 145 -1.67 -9.94 -14.43
CA ALA A 145 -2.22 -10.55 -13.23
C ALA A 145 -1.28 -11.66 -12.74
N LEU A 146 -1.24 -11.86 -11.45
CA LEU A 146 -0.51 -12.99 -10.87
C LEU A 146 -1.33 -14.27 -11.09
N ASP A 147 -0.86 -15.14 -11.96
CA ASP A 147 -1.49 -16.43 -12.20
C ASP A 147 -1.19 -17.40 -11.06
N VAL A 148 -2.25 -17.90 -10.45
CA VAL A 148 -2.21 -18.88 -9.35
C VAL A 148 -3.25 -19.95 -9.56
N GLN A 149 -3.04 -21.13 -8.99
CA GLN A 149 -3.99 -22.24 -9.07
C GLN A 149 -4.82 -22.34 -7.78
N SER A 150 -6.12 -22.61 -7.96
CA SER A 150 -7.01 -22.94 -6.86
C SER A 150 -6.87 -24.42 -6.47
N LYS A 151 -7.53 -24.81 -5.36
CA LYS A 151 -7.63 -26.21 -4.92
C LYS A 151 -8.22 -27.13 -5.99
N GLU A 152 -9.07 -26.59 -6.85
CA GLU A 152 -9.75 -27.30 -7.95
C GLU A 152 -8.86 -27.43 -9.19
N GLY A 153 -7.63 -26.89 -9.17
CA GLY A 153 -6.72 -26.86 -10.30
C GLY A 153 -7.05 -25.80 -11.35
N LEU A 154 -7.92 -24.85 -11.04
CA LEU A 154 -8.30 -23.77 -11.94
C LEU A 154 -7.27 -22.63 -11.84
N ASP A 155 -6.79 -22.16 -12.98
CA ASP A 155 -5.92 -20.99 -13.06
C ASP A 155 -6.75 -19.71 -12.89
N ILE A 156 -6.38 -18.89 -11.91
CA ILE A 156 -7.02 -17.61 -11.60
C ILE A 156 -5.97 -16.50 -11.59
N GLY A 157 -6.34 -15.33 -12.11
CA GLY A 157 -5.50 -14.15 -12.11
C GLY A 157 -5.80 -13.27 -10.89
N LEU A 158 -4.80 -13.01 -10.06
CA LEU A 158 -4.93 -12.12 -8.91
C LEU A 158 -4.34 -10.75 -9.21
N ALA A 159 -5.11 -9.68 -8.98
CA ALA A 159 -4.63 -8.32 -8.95
C ALA A 159 -4.32 -7.91 -7.50
N ILE A 160 -3.03 -7.72 -7.22
CA ILE A 160 -2.52 -7.52 -5.86
C ILE A 160 -1.72 -6.22 -5.83
N THR A 161 -1.84 -5.49 -4.73
CA THR A 161 -0.97 -4.34 -4.44
C THR A 161 -0.35 -4.52 -3.09
N VAL A 162 0.97 -4.36 -3.02
CA VAL A 162 1.74 -4.41 -1.76
C VAL A 162 2.42 -3.07 -1.57
N ARG A 163 2.15 -2.42 -0.45
CA ARG A 163 2.85 -1.22 0.01
C ARG A 163 3.95 -1.62 0.96
N TYR A 164 5.16 -1.21 0.66
CA TYR A 164 6.35 -1.57 1.42
C TYR A 164 7.37 -0.44 1.39
N ARG A 165 8.32 -0.50 2.32
CA ARG A 165 9.50 0.36 2.36
C ARG A 165 10.72 -0.43 2.81
N LEU A 166 11.91 0.10 2.52
CA LEU A 166 13.15 -0.49 3.00
C LEU A 166 13.42 -0.09 4.44
N ASP A 167 13.93 -1.02 5.26
CA ASP A 167 14.33 -0.72 6.63
C ASP A 167 15.64 0.10 6.61
N PRO A 168 15.62 1.35 7.12
CA PRO A 168 16.81 2.18 7.15
C PRO A 168 17.98 1.58 7.94
N HIS A 169 17.69 0.70 8.89
CA HIS A 169 18.73 0.09 9.75
C HIS A 169 19.41 -1.11 9.11
N ARG A 170 18.88 -1.63 8.01
CA ARG A 170 19.35 -2.86 7.35
C ARG A 170 19.72 -2.66 5.89
N LEU A 171 19.97 -1.41 5.46
CA LEU A 171 20.34 -1.13 4.07
C LEU A 171 21.66 -1.76 3.66
N ASP A 172 22.61 -1.89 4.56
CA ASP A 172 23.88 -2.57 4.36
C ASP A 172 23.70 -4.07 4.07
N TYR A 173 22.77 -4.71 4.77
CA TYR A 173 22.37 -6.09 4.51
C TYR A 173 21.66 -6.23 3.15
N ILE A 174 20.74 -5.32 2.85
CA ILE A 174 20.00 -5.29 1.58
C ILE A 174 20.95 -5.17 0.39
N GLU A 175 21.94 -4.24 0.47
CA GLU A 175 22.91 -4.05 -0.60
C GLU A 175 23.82 -5.26 -0.79
N SER A 176 24.24 -5.91 0.32
CA SER A 176 25.23 -6.97 0.27
C SER A 176 24.65 -8.36 -0.05
N HIS A 177 23.38 -8.62 0.24
CA HIS A 177 22.79 -9.96 0.16
C HIS A 177 21.63 -10.09 -0.82
N LEU A 178 20.94 -8.99 -1.14
CA LEU A 178 19.76 -9.08 -1.99
C LEU A 178 20.08 -8.72 -3.46
N PRO A 179 19.38 -9.35 -4.42
CA PRO A 179 19.51 -9.00 -5.82
C PRO A 179 18.97 -7.57 -6.07
N GLN A 180 19.73 -6.81 -6.85
CA GLN A 180 19.40 -5.41 -7.19
C GLN A 180 18.88 -5.31 -8.63
N PRO A 181 17.87 -4.47 -8.89
CA PRO A 181 17.07 -3.69 -7.93
C PRO A 181 16.04 -4.56 -7.20
N VAL A 182 15.94 -4.37 -5.87
CA VAL A 182 15.03 -5.13 -4.99
C VAL A 182 13.58 -5.05 -5.45
N ASP A 183 13.17 -3.87 -5.91
CA ASP A 183 11.80 -3.56 -6.34
C ASP A 183 11.31 -4.45 -7.51
N SER A 184 12.21 -4.85 -8.41
CA SER A 184 11.86 -5.63 -9.60
C SER A 184 12.20 -7.11 -9.50
N GLN A 185 13.13 -7.49 -8.63
CA GLN A 185 13.60 -8.87 -8.55
C GLN A 185 13.09 -9.59 -7.30
N MET A 186 13.22 -8.97 -6.13
CA MET A 186 12.93 -9.63 -4.86
C MET A 186 11.45 -9.56 -4.48
N VAL A 187 10.88 -8.34 -4.46
CA VAL A 187 9.50 -8.14 -4.00
C VAL A 187 8.48 -8.91 -4.84
N PRO A 188 8.52 -8.85 -6.20
CA PRO A 188 7.60 -9.62 -7.03
C PRO A 188 7.71 -11.13 -6.82
N ALA A 189 8.93 -11.64 -6.70
CA ALA A 189 9.19 -13.07 -6.53
C ALA A 189 8.63 -13.61 -5.20
N VAL A 190 8.85 -12.88 -4.10
CA VAL A 190 8.36 -13.28 -2.78
C VAL A 190 6.84 -13.19 -2.71
N VAL A 191 6.24 -12.12 -3.24
CA VAL A 191 4.78 -11.95 -3.29
C VAL A 191 4.16 -13.09 -4.12
N ALA A 192 4.69 -13.35 -5.32
CA ALA A 192 4.20 -14.43 -6.17
C ALA A 192 4.32 -15.80 -5.50
N SER A 193 5.45 -16.08 -4.85
CA SER A 193 5.67 -17.33 -4.12
C SER A 193 4.65 -17.51 -2.98
N ALA A 194 4.42 -16.46 -2.19
CA ALA A 194 3.49 -16.55 -1.05
C ALA A 194 2.05 -16.86 -1.51
N TRP A 195 1.58 -16.22 -2.58
CA TRP A 195 0.25 -16.48 -3.11
C TRP A 195 0.13 -17.85 -3.77
N ARG A 196 1.14 -18.30 -4.54
CA ARG A 196 1.15 -19.63 -5.14
C ARG A 196 1.23 -20.76 -4.12
N GLU A 197 1.81 -20.51 -2.95
CA GLU A 197 1.85 -21.45 -1.83
C GLU A 197 0.50 -21.56 -1.11
N LEU A 198 -0.21 -20.44 -0.99
CA LEU A 198 -1.45 -20.34 -0.22
C LEU A 198 -2.69 -20.77 -1.00
N THR A 199 -2.83 -20.32 -2.25
CA THR A 199 -4.06 -20.49 -3.03
C THR A 199 -4.49 -21.93 -3.30
N PRO A 200 -3.60 -22.95 -3.44
CA PRO A 200 -4.02 -24.34 -3.61
C PRO A 200 -4.75 -24.94 -2.40
N GLY A 201 -4.70 -24.29 -1.24
CA GLY A 201 -5.48 -24.68 -0.07
C GLY A 201 -6.96 -24.30 -0.11
N TYR A 202 -7.34 -23.37 -1.00
CA TYR A 202 -8.66 -22.74 -1.04
C TYR A 202 -9.39 -22.99 -2.35
N THR A 203 -10.73 -23.12 -2.26
CA THR A 203 -11.58 -23.21 -3.46
C THR A 203 -11.71 -21.83 -4.12
N VAL A 204 -12.07 -21.79 -5.40
CA VAL A 204 -12.34 -20.51 -6.10
C VAL A 204 -13.41 -19.70 -5.37
N ARG A 205 -14.44 -20.39 -4.85
CA ARG A 205 -15.51 -19.76 -4.09
C ARG A 205 -15.00 -19.11 -2.79
N ASP A 206 -14.11 -19.77 -2.05
CA ASP A 206 -13.50 -19.22 -0.83
C ASP A 206 -12.70 -17.96 -1.14
N ILE A 207 -11.89 -18.01 -2.21
CA ILE A 207 -11.03 -16.90 -2.65
C ILE A 207 -11.88 -15.70 -3.11
N PHE A 208 -12.99 -15.97 -3.84
CA PHE A 208 -13.83 -14.91 -4.42
C PHE A 208 -14.75 -14.24 -3.40
N SER A 209 -15.31 -14.98 -2.43
CA SER A 209 -16.37 -14.45 -1.56
C SER A 209 -16.16 -14.67 -0.06
N VAL A 210 -16.18 -15.93 0.37
CA VAL A 210 -16.40 -16.28 1.80
C VAL A 210 -15.18 -16.00 2.67
N LYS A 211 -13.98 -16.36 2.18
CA LYS A 211 -12.75 -16.29 2.97
C LYS A 211 -11.72 -15.30 2.42
N ARG A 212 -12.16 -14.40 1.56
CA ARG A 212 -11.28 -13.45 0.88
C ARG A 212 -10.38 -12.67 1.86
N GLU A 213 -10.96 -12.21 2.97
CA GLU A 213 -10.23 -11.42 3.97
C GLU A 213 -9.28 -12.28 4.79
N GLU A 214 -9.67 -13.51 5.13
CA GLU A 214 -8.83 -14.49 5.82
C GLU A 214 -7.59 -14.81 4.97
N ILE A 215 -7.80 -15.15 3.71
CA ILE A 215 -6.73 -15.46 2.75
C ILE A 215 -5.80 -14.28 2.54
N ARG A 216 -6.35 -13.06 2.41
CA ARG A 216 -5.54 -11.83 2.32
C ARG A 216 -4.67 -11.64 3.55
N SER A 217 -5.22 -11.84 4.75
CA SER A 217 -4.50 -11.70 6.02
C SER A 217 -3.39 -12.74 6.18
N GLU A 218 -3.65 -13.98 5.79
CA GLU A 218 -2.66 -15.06 5.83
C GLU A 218 -1.52 -14.83 4.83
N ALA A 219 -1.86 -14.41 3.60
CA ALA A 219 -0.88 -13.99 2.60
C ALA A 219 -0.03 -12.81 3.11
N ALA A 220 -0.67 -11.79 3.70
CA ALA A 220 0.02 -10.64 4.27
C ALA A 220 0.99 -11.06 5.38
N GLY A 221 0.58 -11.95 6.27
CA GLY A 221 1.45 -12.50 7.31
C GLY A 221 2.68 -13.21 6.75
N THR A 222 2.49 -14.05 5.73
CA THR A 222 3.56 -14.78 5.06
C THR A 222 4.52 -13.83 4.33
N ILE A 223 3.98 -12.87 3.58
CA ILE A 223 4.77 -11.86 2.85
C ILE A 223 5.57 -11.01 3.83
N THR A 224 4.92 -10.51 4.88
CA THR A 224 5.57 -9.69 5.92
C THR A 224 6.70 -10.44 6.61
N LYS A 225 6.51 -11.72 6.90
CA LYS A 225 7.54 -12.56 7.52
C LYS A 225 8.73 -12.79 6.58
N LYS A 226 8.46 -13.13 5.32
CA LYS A 226 9.52 -13.40 4.31
C LYS A 226 10.31 -12.12 4.00
N LEU A 227 9.63 -11.04 3.62
CA LEU A 227 10.27 -9.76 3.28
C LEU A 227 10.91 -9.07 4.50
N GLY A 228 10.28 -9.18 5.68
CA GLY A 228 10.83 -8.62 6.93
C GLY A 228 12.14 -9.29 7.35
N ALA A 229 12.33 -10.58 7.08
CA ALA A 229 13.59 -11.26 7.29
C ALA A 229 14.73 -10.63 6.46
N ASP A 230 14.40 -10.12 5.29
CA ASP A 230 15.34 -9.50 4.35
C ASP A 230 15.47 -7.96 4.54
N GLY A 231 14.82 -7.38 5.54
CA GLY A 231 14.90 -5.95 5.83
C GLY A 231 13.93 -5.08 5.00
N ILE A 232 12.87 -5.67 4.47
CA ILE A 232 11.81 -4.96 3.75
C ILE A 232 10.56 -4.94 4.63
N LEU A 233 10.14 -3.75 5.03
CA LEU A 233 8.97 -3.54 5.87
C LEU A 233 7.71 -3.47 5.02
N VAL A 234 6.81 -4.42 5.21
CA VAL A 234 5.51 -4.45 4.53
C VAL A 234 4.50 -3.71 5.39
N GLU A 235 3.88 -2.67 4.83
CA GLU A 235 2.88 -1.85 5.52
C GLU A 235 1.48 -2.39 5.26
N GLU A 236 1.18 -2.78 4.00
CA GLU A 236 -0.15 -3.21 3.62
C GLU A 236 -0.12 -4.15 2.41
N VAL A 237 -0.96 -5.18 2.45
CA VAL A 237 -1.22 -6.09 1.33
C VAL A 237 -2.68 -6.03 0.97
N MET A 238 -2.97 -5.65 -0.28
CA MET A 238 -4.32 -5.48 -0.81
C MET A 238 -4.58 -6.49 -1.92
N LEU A 239 -5.65 -7.26 -1.81
CA LEU A 239 -6.19 -8.07 -2.90
C LEU A 239 -7.28 -7.24 -3.60
N ARG A 240 -7.00 -6.75 -4.83
CA ARG A 240 -7.89 -5.82 -5.55
C ARG A 240 -8.94 -6.52 -6.37
N ASN A 241 -8.52 -7.33 -7.31
CA ASN A 241 -9.42 -8.01 -8.23
C ASN A 241 -8.99 -9.47 -8.42
N ILE A 242 -9.95 -10.32 -8.76
CA ILE A 242 -9.76 -11.74 -9.06
C ILE A 242 -10.34 -11.97 -10.43
N GLN A 243 -9.50 -12.38 -11.36
CA GLN A 243 -9.89 -12.69 -12.74
C GLN A 243 -10.12 -14.19 -12.86
N LEU A 244 -11.34 -14.54 -13.21
CA LEU A 244 -11.75 -15.93 -13.45
C LEU A 244 -11.88 -16.18 -14.95
N PRO A 245 -11.64 -17.40 -15.43
CA PRO A 245 -12.01 -17.78 -16.79
C PRO A 245 -13.50 -17.52 -17.03
N PRO A 246 -13.89 -16.97 -18.20
CA PRO A 246 -15.26 -16.48 -18.44
C PRO A 246 -16.32 -17.57 -18.33
N GLU A 247 -15.99 -18.80 -18.68
CA GLU A 247 -16.91 -19.94 -18.56
C GLU A 247 -17.19 -20.30 -17.10
N TYR A 248 -16.16 -20.29 -16.27
CA TYR A 248 -16.28 -20.56 -14.84
C TYR A 248 -17.00 -19.42 -14.11
N ALA A 249 -16.73 -18.18 -14.51
CA ALA A 249 -17.39 -17.00 -13.93
C ALA A 249 -18.91 -17.05 -14.13
N LYS A 250 -19.39 -17.45 -15.33
CA LYS A 250 -20.83 -17.66 -15.60
C LYS A 250 -21.42 -18.77 -14.73
N GLY A 251 -20.77 -19.92 -14.69
CA GLY A 251 -21.23 -21.03 -13.87
C GLY A 251 -21.33 -20.70 -12.39
N LEU A 252 -20.37 -19.96 -11.87
CA LEU A 252 -20.37 -19.49 -10.49
C LEU A 252 -21.51 -18.47 -10.23
N GLN A 253 -21.74 -17.55 -11.17
CA GLN A 253 -22.85 -16.59 -11.07
C GLN A 253 -24.21 -17.30 -11.07
N ASP A 254 -24.40 -18.28 -11.94
CA ASP A 254 -25.64 -19.07 -12.01
C ASP A 254 -25.85 -19.89 -10.73
N LEU A 255 -24.79 -20.43 -10.15
CA LEU A 255 -24.85 -21.15 -8.88
C LEU A 255 -25.27 -20.22 -7.72
N LEU A 256 -24.61 -19.07 -7.62
CA LEU A 256 -24.91 -18.08 -6.58
C LEU A 256 -26.34 -17.55 -6.72
N LEU A 257 -26.82 -17.36 -7.96
CA LEU A 257 -28.22 -16.95 -8.20
C LEU A 257 -29.22 -18.00 -7.71
N LYS A 258 -28.96 -19.29 -7.98
CA LYS A 258 -29.78 -20.39 -7.48
C LYS A 258 -29.79 -20.45 -5.95
N GLU A 259 -28.63 -20.38 -5.31
CA GLU A 259 -28.54 -20.35 -3.85
C GLU A 259 -29.35 -19.17 -3.28
N GLN A 260 -29.26 -18.01 -3.87
CA GLN A 260 -30.03 -16.83 -3.46
C GLN A 260 -31.55 -17.04 -3.61
N GLN A 261 -31.97 -17.73 -4.67
CA GLN A 261 -33.38 -18.10 -4.88
C GLN A 261 -33.85 -19.12 -3.83
N ASP A 262 -33.04 -20.13 -3.52
CA ASP A 262 -33.35 -21.13 -2.49
C ASP A 262 -33.44 -20.49 -1.10
N ASP A 263 -32.51 -19.58 -0.76
CA ASP A 263 -32.57 -18.81 0.50
C ASP A 263 -33.84 -17.96 0.59
N GLN A 264 -34.23 -17.31 -0.52
CA GLN A 264 -35.48 -16.53 -0.58
C GLN A 264 -36.73 -17.41 -0.38
N LEU A 265 -36.75 -18.60 -1.02
CA LEU A 265 -37.85 -19.55 -0.83
C LEU A 265 -37.92 -20.05 0.60
N THR A 266 -36.77 -20.31 1.24
CA THR A 266 -36.71 -20.72 2.64
C THR A 266 -37.28 -19.63 3.55
N VAL A 267 -36.86 -18.37 3.37
CA VAL A 267 -37.37 -17.22 4.12
C VAL A 267 -38.87 -17.05 3.91
N GLN A 268 -39.35 -17.19 2.65
CA GLN A 268 -40.79 -17.11 2.35
C GLN A 268 -41.59 -18.21 3.06
N THR A 269 -41.09 -19.44 3.07
CA THR A 269 -41.70 -20.59 3.75
C THR A 269 -41.78 -20.35 5.26
N ASP A 270 -40.70 -19.87 5.87
CA ASP A 270 -40.66 -19.52 7.29
C ASP A 270 -41.64 -18.38 7.63
N MET A 271 -41.74 -17.38 6.74
CA MET A 271 -42.71 -16.29 6.91
C MET A 271 -44.15 -16.79 6.85
N GLN A 272 -44.46 -17.68 5.90
CA GLN A 272 -45.78 -18.31 5.80
C GLN A 272 -46.10 -19.15 7.03
N GLN A 273 -45.17 -19.96 7.49
CA GLN A 273 -45.36 -20.74 8.73
C GLN A 273 -45.63 -19.85 9.96
N LYS A 274 -44.89 -18.76 10.08
CA LYS A 274 -45.13 -17.77 11.15
C LYS A 274 -46.50 -17.11 11.03
N GLN A 275 -46.95 -16.78 9.80
CA GLN A 275 -48.28 -16.21 9.58
C GLN A 275 -49.40 -17.21 9.95
N VAL A 276 -49.27 -18.49 9.57
CA VAL A 276 -50.21 -19.53 9.99
C VAL A 276 -50.25 -19.63 11.51
N ARG A 277 -49.09 -19.65 12.13
CA ARG A 277 -49.02 -19.72 13.62
C ARG A 277 -49.64 -18.51 14.33
N ILE A 278 -49.45 -17.31 13.76
CA ILE A 278 -50.10 -16.09 14.27
C ILE A 278 -51.61 -16.17 14.11
N ALA A 279 -52.09 -16.65 12.96
CA ALA A 279 -53.54 -16.83 12.70
C ALA A 279 -54.15 -17.88 13.64
N GLU A 280 -53.48 -19.00 13.93
CA GLU A 280 -53.88 -20.01 14.89
C GLU A 280 -53.99 -19.39 16.32
N LEU A 281 -52.96 -18.66 16.75
CA LEU A 281 -52.96 -18.03 18.06
C LEU A 281 -54.05 -16.93 18.18
N GLN A 282 -54.33 -16.20 17.13
CA GLN A 282 -55.41 -15.23 17.08
C GLN A 282 -56.79 -15.92 17.18
N ALA A 283 -56.99 -16.98 16.41
CA ALA A 283 -58.22 -17.75 16.51
C ALA A 283 -58.46 -18.37 17.87
N GLU A 284 -57.39 -18.87 18.51
CA GLU A 284 -57.45 -19.40 19.87
C GLU A 284 -57.77 -18.28 20.91
N ALA A 285 -57.15 -17.13 20.76
CA ALA A 285 -57.40 -15.96 21.59
C ALA A 285 -58.83 -15.45 21.43
N ASP A 286 -59.35 -15.37 20.21
CA ASP A 286 -60.75 -14.97 19.94
C ASP A 286 -61.75 -15.98 20.49
N ALA A 287 -61.48 -17.27 20.39
CA ALA A 287 -62.29 -18.31 21.00
C ALA A 287 -62.32 -18.21 22.55
N ALA A 288 -61.13 -18.04 23.15
CA ALA A 288 -61.02 -17.84 24.59
C ALA A 288 -61.72 -16.57 25.09
N GLN A 289 -61.67 -15.49 24.31
CA GLN A 289 -62.38 -14.24 24.61
C GLN A 289 -63.90 -14.46 24.60
N LYS A 290 -64.44 -15.08 23.54
CA LYS A 290 -65.87 -15.41 23.46
C LYS A 290 -66.36 -16.28 24.61
N VAL A 291 -65.54 -17.26 25.03
CA VAL A 291 -65.90 -18.07 26.21
C VAL A 291 -65.92 -17.23 27.47
N LYS A 292 -64.96 -16.34 27.70
CA LYS A 292 -64.92 -15.45 28.84
C LYS A 292 -66.05 -14.43 28.83
N GLU A 293 -66.43 -13.89 27.67
CA GLU A 293 -67.60 -13.00 27.53
C GLU A 293 -68.88 -13.74 27.89
N ALA A 294 -69.07 -14.96 27.36
CA ALA A 294 -70.27 -15.76 27.70
C ALA A 294 -70.30 -16.16 29.17
N GLU A 295 -69.19 -16.51 29.80
CA GLU A 295 -69.11 -16.74 31.26
C GLU A 295 -69.39 -15.47 32.07
N GLY A 296 -68.87 -14.31 31.60
CA GLY A 296 -69.15 -13.00 32.21
C GLY A 296 -70.61 -12.62 32.13
N ASP A 297 -71.25 -12.82 30.98
CA ASP A 297 -72.70 -12.57 30.81
C ASP A 297 -73.56 -13.50 31.62
N ALA A 298 -73.19 -14.80 31.70
CA ALA A 298 -73.86 -15.77 32.56
C ALA A 298 -73.73 -15.40 34.06
N HIS A 299 -72.53 -15.00 34.47
CA HIS A 299 -72.30 -14.54 35.83
C HIS A 299 -73.06 -13.24 36.17
N ALA A 300 -73.10 -12.29 35.26
CA ALA A 300 -73.86 -11.07 35.40
C ALA A 300 -75.36 -11.34 35.58
N LYS A 301 -75.94 -12.22 34.77
CA LYS A 301 -77.34 -12.66 34.91
C LYS A 301 -77.64 -13.37 36.27
N VAL A 302 -76.69 -14.19 36.75
CA VAL A 302 -76.84 -14.84 38.06
C VAL A 302 -76.79 -13.81 39.20
N VAL A 303 -75.88 -12.83 39.10
CA VAL A 303 -75.77 -11.75 40.13
C VAL A 303 -77.00 -10.84 40.09
N GLU A 304 -77.51 -10.48 38.88
CA GLU A 304 -78.72 -9.70 38.72
C GLU A 304 -79.97 -10.47 39.34
N ALA A 305 -80.12 -11.75 38.96
CA ALA A 305 -81.19 -12.57 39.52
C ALA A 305 -81.11 -12.72 41.05
N LYS A 306 -79.89 -12.86 41.61
CA LYS A 306 -79.71 -12.84 43.04
C LYS A 306 -80.09 -11.51 43.69
N GLY A 307 -79.65 -10.40 43.07
CA GLY A 307 -79.94 -9.03 43.45
C GLY A 307 -81.48 -8.78 43.48
N GLU A 308 -82.22 -9.25 42.44
CA GLU A 308 -83.66 -9.19 42.35
C GLU A 308 -84.34 -10.07 43.48
N ALA A 309 -83.84 -11.26 43.67
CA ALA A 309 -84.32 -12.14 44.70
C ALA A 309 -84.17 -11.55 46.16
N ASP A 310 -82.98 -10.98 46.40
CA ASP A 310 -82.69 -10.30 47.67
C ASP A 310 -83.58 -9.04 47.83
N ALA A 311 -83.71 -8.21 46.76
CA ALA A 311 -84.63 -7.07 46.76
C ALA A 311 -86.11 -7.49 47.04
N MET A 312 -86.51 -8.61 46.43
CA MET A 312 -87.84 -9.14 46.66
C MET A 312 -88.04 -9.61 48.12
N GLN A 313 -87.00 -10.25 48.73
CA GLN A 313 -87.04 -10.62 50.16
C GLN A 313 -87.21 -9.42 51.10
N TYR A 314 -86.56 -8.28 50.77
CA TYR A 314 -86.71 -7.05 51.57
C TYR A 314 -88.03 -6.32 51.31
N THR A 315 -88.59 -6.42 50.08
CA THR A 315 -89.86 -5.73 49.76
C THR A 315 -91.11 -6.52 50.16
N LEU A 316 -91.07 -7.86 50.25
CA LEU A 316 -92.18 -8.72 50.68
C LEU A 316 -92.68 -8.41 52.11
N PRO A 317 -91.86 -8.24 53.11
CA PRO A 317 -92.34 -7.93 54.47
C PRO A 317 -92.92 -6.50 54.57
N LEU A 318 -92.42 -5.57 53.74
CA LEU A 318 -92.99 -4.21 53.67
C LEU A 318 -94.36 -4.17 52.98
N LYS A 319 -94.58 -4.94 51.95
CA LYS A 319 -95.86 -5.10 51.29
C LYS A 319 -96.88 -5.82 52.17
N GLN A 320 -96.45 -6.84 52.94
CA GLN A 320 -97.31 -7.51 53.91
C GLN A 320 -97.74 -6.58 55.05
N LYS A 321 -96.87 -5.71 55.56
CA LYS A 321 -97.21 -4.70 56.54
C LYS A 321 -98.15 -3.63 55.97
N GLN A 322 -98.03 -3.22 54.75
CA GLN A 322 -98.94 -2.31 54.11
C GLN A 322 -100.37 -2.90 53.87
N ILE A 323 -100.42 -4.18 53.47
CA ILE A 323 -101.71 -4.89 53.34
C ILE A 323 -102.34 -5.11 54.66
N GLU A 324 -101.58 -5.39 55.74
CA GLU A 324 -102.06 -5.48 57.05
C GLU A 324 -102.61 -4.14 57.61
N GLN A 325 -101.95 -3.02 57.34
CA GLN A 325 -102.39 -1.70 57.71
C GLN A 325 -103.63 -1.33 56.94
N SER A 326 -103.74 -1.63 55.66
CA SER A 326 -104.95 -1.34 54.86
C SER A 326 -106.17 -2.21 55.23
N LYS A 327 -105.95 -3.38 55.82
CA LYS A 327 -106.98 -4.24 56.38
C LYS A 327 -107.49 -3.77 57.79
N LEU A 328 -106.67 -2.97 58.49
CA LEU A 328 -107.07 -2.38 59.78
C LEU A 328 -107.80 -1.03 59.60
N GLU A 329 -107.68 -0.38 58.42
CA GLU A 329 -108.37 0.88 58.08
C GLU A 329 -109.72 0.66 57.35
N ALA A 330 -110.11 -0.54 56.95
CA ALA A 330 -111.38 -0.94 56.35
C ALA A 330 -112.26 -1.64 57.39
#